data_984f690166f63cc705c037a0ac6a3eb7
#
_entry.id   984f690166f63cc705c037a0ac6a3eb7
#
_cell.length_a   1.000
_cell.length_b   1.000
_cell.length_c   1.000
_cell.angle_alpha   90.00
_cell.angle_beta   90.00
_cell.angle_gamma   90.00
#
_symmetry.space_group_name_H-M   'P 1'
#
loop_
_entity.id
_entity.type
_entity.pdbx_description
1 polymer ?
#
loop_
_entity_poly.entity_id
_entity_poly.type
_entity_poly.pdbx_seq_one_letter_code
_entity_poly.pdbx_strand_id
1 'polypeptide(L)'
;MLASALLLALATFGSAAPIALETRQTCYSGVYVIGARGSDEDAGFGSTASVVTSIIAAIPGSGSIALDYPASVLDPLYPESVTDGINALISLIESYADACSGEIVLVGFSQGANVITDALAGGVDKPTPINPSYIEHVSAITVFGDPSFTHGQSFDAGTDTSKDGIFAREEGGASLALLNTYASKLKSYCDTGDVYCASGTDTSAHSEEIPTWGSSAVQFIVSLST
;
A
#
# COMPACT_ATOMS: atom_id res chain seq x y z
N MET A 1 -72.70 32.00 -32.03
CA MET A 1 -71.45 32.39 -31.45
C MET A 1 -70.89 31.11 -30.74
N LEU A 2 -69.99 30.38 -31.41
CA LEU A 2 -69.36 29.18 -30.84
C LEU A 2 -67.99 29.57 -30.39
N ALA A 3 -67.70 29.42 -29.08
CA ALA A 3 -66.39 29.61 -28.48
C ALA A 3 -65.64 28.24 -28.47
N SER A 4 -64.53 28.17 -29.23
CA SER A 4 -63.60 27.01 -29.19
C SER A 4 -62.63 27.17 -28.04
N ALA A 5 -62.69 26.24 -27.14
CA ALA A 5 -61.68 26.16 -26.08
C ALA A 5 -60.45 25.34 -26.55
N LEU A 6 -59.27 25.98 -26.55
CA LEU A 6 -58.01 25.37 -26.91
C LEU A 6 -57.40 24.75 -25.65
N LEU A 7 -57.33 23.41 -25.57
CA LEU A 7 -56.59 22.72 -24.49
C LEU A 7 -55.09 22.69 -24.82
N LEU A 8 -54.29 23.36 -24.00
CA LEU A 8 -52.83 23.24 -24.03
C LEU A 8 -52.41 22.03 -23.19
N ALA A 9 -51.84 21.00 -23.82
CA ALA A 9 -51.23 19.89 -23.13
C ALA A 9 -49.76 20.24 -22.77
N LEU A 10 -49.47 20.39 -21.47
CA LEU A 10 -48.11 20.51 -20.97
C LEU A 10 -47.44 19.13 -20.97
N ALA A 11 -46.44 18.91 -21.82
CA ALA A 11 -45.56 17.76 -21.77
C ALA A 11 -44.52 17.99 -20.70
N THR A 12 -44.56 17.21 -19.62
CA THR A 12 -43.49 17.16 -18.59
C THR A 12 -42.37 16.29 -19.09
N PHE A 13 -41.24 16.91 -19.44
CA PHE A 13 -40.01 16.19 -19.70
C PHE A 13 -39.42 15.72 -18.36
N GLY A 14 -39.57 14.44 -18.06
CA GLY A 14 -38.86 13.82 -16.95
C GLY A 14 -37.35 13.75 -17.26
N SER A 15 -36.52 14.50 -16.53
CA SER A 15 -35.06 14.32 -16.55
C SER A 15 -34.70 12.98 -15.92
N ALA A 16 -34.30 12.01 -16.75
CA ALA A 16 -33.63 10.82 -16.27
C ALA A 16 -32.24 11.22 -15.73
N ALA A 17 -32.02 11.08 -14.42
CA ALA A 17 -30.71 11.22 -13.86
C ALA A 17 -29.78 10.12 -14.44
N PRO A 18 -28.52 10.42 -14.79
CA PRO A 18 -27.60 9.41 -15.24
C PRO A 18 -27.40 8.39 -14.12
N ILE A 19 -27.68 7.12 -14.41
CA ILE A 19 -27.32 6.02 -13.52
C ILE A 19 -25.80 5.95 -13.58
N ALA A 20 -25.12 6.35 -12.49
CA ALA A 20 -23.71 6.09 -12.33
C ALA A 20 -23.51 4.56 -12.32
N LEU A 21 -22.78 4.05 -13.33
CA LEU A 21 -22.34 2.66 -13.31
C LEU A 21 -21.29 2.56 -12.19
N GLU A 22 -21.70 2.13 -11.00
CA GLU A 22 -20.75 1.75 -9.96
C GLU A 22 -19.94 0.58 -10.53
N THR A 23 -18.64 0.81 -10.74
CA THR A 23 -17.71 -0.28 -11.09
C THR A 23 -17.62 -1.19 -9.88
N ARG A 24 -18.25 -2.35 -10.00
CA ARG A 24 -18.27 -3.33 -8.92
C ARG A 24 -16.84 -3.78 -8.61
N GLN A 25 -16.41 -3.68 -7.34
CA GLN A 25 -15.10 -4.18 -6.89
C GLN A 25 -14.95 -5.65 -7.28
N THR A 26 -13.83 -6.02 -7.90
CA THR A 26 -13.51 -7.42 -8.21
C THR A 26 -12.97 -8.10 -6.97
N CYS A 27 -13.64 -9.16 -6.52
CA CYS A 27 -13.19 -9.99 -5.41
C CYS A 27 -12.39 -11.20 -5.94
N TYR A 28 -11.30 -11.51 -5.28
CA TYR A 28 -10.41 -12.62 -5.64
C TYR A 28 -10.58 -13.78 -4.67
N SER A 29 -10.47 -15.02 -5.18
CA SER A 29 -10.51 -16.23 -4.34
C SER A 29 -9.17 -16.59 -3.71
N GLY A 30 -8.07 -16.03 -4.25
CA GLY A 30 -6.75 -15.98 -3.63
C GLY A 30 -6.57 -14.64 -2.91
N VAL A 31 -5.41 -14.01 -3.04
CA VAL A 31 -5.11 -12.73 -2.40
C VAL A 31 -5.25 -11.54 -3.35
N TYR A 32 -5.58 -10.39 -2.79
CA TYR A 32 -5.52 -9.09 -3.48
C TYR A 32 -4.23 -8.37 -3.12
N VAL A 33 -3.30 -8.29 -4.06
CA VAL A 33 -1.97 -7.70 -3.84
C VAL A 33 -1.99 -6.22 -4.20
N ILE A 34 -1.65 -5.37 -3.24
CA ILE A 34 -1.44 -3.93 -3.47
C ILE A 34 0.07 -3.68 -3.47
N GLY A 35 0.60 -3.24 -4.63
CA GLY A 35 2.02 -2.93 -4.79
C GLY A 35 2.27 -1.42 -4.79
N ALA A 36 3.18 -0.93 -3.94
CA ALA A 36 3.56 0.47 -3.82
C ALA A 36 5.01 0.68 -4.29
N ARG A 37 5.18 1.42 -5.37
CA ARG A 37 6.48 1.68 -6.00
C ARG A 37 7.35 2.63 -5.19
N GLY A 38 8.64 2.71 -5.54
CA GLY A 38 9.58 3.69 -4.98
C GLY A 38 9.45 5.08 -5.59
N SER A 39 10.25 6.02 -5.07
CA SER A 39 10.30 7.40 -5.56
C SER A 39 10.73 7.47 -7.03
N ASP A 40 10.06 8.36 -7.77
CA ASP A 40 10.35 8.71 -9.17
C ASP A 40 10.31 7.51 -10.14
N GLU A 41 9.74 6.37 -9.72
CA GLU A 41 9.42 5.26 -10.62
C GLU A 41 8.16 5.58 -11.43
N ASP A 42 8.10 5.11 -12.67
CA ASP A 42 6.92 5.24 -13.54
C ASP A 42 5.67 4.67 -12.90
N ALA A 43 4.51 5.22 -13.25
CA ALA A 43 3.21 4.73 -12.77
C ALA A 43 3.05 3.22 -13.03
N GLY A 44 2.61 2.49 -12.01
CA GLY A 44 2.54 1.03 -12.00
C GLY A 44 3.18 0.44 -10.74
N PHE A 45 3.63 -0.78 -10.83
CA PHE A 45 4.24 -1.51 -9.70
C PHE A 45 5.70 -1.12 -9.42
N GLY A 46 6.38 -0.45 -10.35
CA GLY A 46 7.80 -0.15 -10.22
C GLY A 46 8.62 -1.42 -9.87
N SER A 47 9.57 -1.27 -8.99
CA SER A 47 10.45 -2.38 -8.54
C SER A 47 9.67 -3.52 -7.87
N THR A 48 8.47 -3.28 -7.31
CA THR A 48 7.66 -4.35 -6.69
C THR A 48 7.06 -5.34 -7.69
N ALA A 49 7.08 -5.05 -9.00
CA ALA A 49 6.43 -5.84 -10.05
C ALA A 49 6.81 -7.32 -10.04
N SER A 50 8.09 -7.63 -9.81
CA SER A 50 8.60 -9.02 -9.81
C SER A 50 8.04 -9.83 -8.64
N VAL A 51 7.94 -9.23 -7.46
CA VAL A 51 7.37 -9.85 -6.25
C VAL A 51 5.87 -10.04 -6.43
N VAL A 52 5.14 -9.01 -6.87
CA VAL A 52 3.69 -9.08 -7.15
C VAL A 52 3.37 -10.20 -8.16
N THR A 53 4.10 -10.26 -9.27
CA THR A 53 3.92 -11.30 -10.30
C THR A 53 4.15 -12.69 -9.72
N SER A 54 5.17 -12.85 -8.88
CA SER A 54 5.52 -14.14 -8.25
C SER A 54 4.46 -14.59 -7.25
N ILE A 55 3.87 -13.65 -6.47
CA ILE A 55 2.77 -13.95 -5.54
C ILE A 55 1.55 -14.46 -6.32
N ILE A 56 1.15 -13.75 -7.39
CA ILE A 56 0.00 -14.14 -8.21
C ILE A 56 0.21 -15.51 -8.86
N ALA A 57 1.43 -15.81 -9.29
CA ALA A 57 1.76 -17.12 -9.85
C ALA A 57 1.74 -18.23 -8.79
N ALA A 58 2.09 -17.92 -7.54
CA ALA A 58 2.15 -18.88 -6.45
C ALA A 58 0.78 -19.14 -5.79
N ILE A 59 -0.12 -18.16 -5.80
CA ILE A 59 -1.45 -18.25 -5.15
C ILE A 59 -2.53 -18.13 -6.23
N PRO A 60 -3.12 -19.25 -6.70
CA PRO A 60 -4.16 -19.23 -7.73
C PRO A 60 -5.40 -18.43 -7.34
N GLY A 61 -6.00 -17.74 -8.29
CA GLY A 61 -7.19 -16.91 -8.04
C GLY A 61 -6.91 -15.54 -7.46
N SER A 62 -5.63 -15.15 -7.38
CA SER A 62 -5.19 -13.84 -6.92
C SER A 62 -5.29 -12.77 -8.00
N GLY A 63 -5.35 -11.51 -7.57
CA GLY A 63 -5.24 -10.35 -8.43
C GLY A 63 -4.43 -9.24 -7.78
N SER A 64 -4.14 -8.18 -8.53
CA SER A 64 -3.30 -7.10 -8.02
C SER A 64 -3.69 -5.73 -8.55
N ILE A 65 -3.27 -4.71 -7.81
CA ILE A 65 -3.32 -3.31 -8.22
C ILE A 65 -2.02 -2.61 -7.81
N ALA A 66 -1.55 -1.72 -8.66
CA ALA A 66 -0.52 -0.78 -8.28
C ALA A 66 -1.16 0.40 -7.54
N LEU A 67 -0.57 0.81 -6.43
CA LEU A 67 -1.01 1.97 -5.68
C LEU A 67 -0.83 3.23 -6.55
N ASP A 68 -1.93 3.93 -6.79
CA ASP A 68 -1.93 5.19 -7.53
C ASP A 68 -1.65 6.34 -6.57
N TYR A 69 -0.42 6.85 -6.62
CA TYR A 69 0.03 7.98 -5.83
C TYR A 69 1.20 8.68 -6.55
N PRO A 70 1.59 9.92 -6.17
CA PRO A 70 2.62 10.64 -6.91
C PRO A 70 3.98 9.93 -6.98
N ALA A 71 4.42 9.30 -5.89
CA ALA A 71 5.75 8.70 -5.75
C ALA A 71 6.88 9.71 -6.07
N SER A 72 6.67 10.97 -5.72
CA SER A 72 7.58 12.07 -6.04
C SER A 72 8.45 12.46 -4.85
N VAL A 73 9.64 13.01 -5.15
CA VAL A 73 10.51 13.63 -4.15
C VAL A 73 10.36 15.15 -4.16
N LEU A 74 10.11 15.76 -5.33
CA LEU A 74 10.19 17.20 -5.52
C LEU A 74 8.85 17.89 -5.83
N ASP A 75 7.94 17.23 -6.57
CA ASP A 75 6.66 17.82 -6.99
C ASP A 75 5.56 16.73 -7.13
N PRO A 76 4.70 16.54 -6.12
CA PRO A 76 4.75 17.16 -4.80
C PRO A 76 6.01 16.77 -4.01
N LEU A 77 6.29 17.49 -2.92
CA LEU A 77 7.40 17.15 -2.03
C LEU A 77 7.19 15.76 -1.40
N TYR A 78 8.30 15.10 -1.05
CA TYR A 78 8.28 13.75 -0.47
C TYR A 78 7.24 13.54 0.64
N PRO A 79 7.13 14.42 1.69
CA PRO A 79 6.14 14.22 2.77
C PRO A 79 4.69 14.30 2.28
N GLU A 80 4.42 15.14 1.27
CA GLU A 80 3.10 15.28 0.65
C GLU A 80 2.78 14.05 -0.19
N SER A 81 3.73 13.60 -1.02
CA SER A 81 3.60 12.37 -1.80
C SER A 81 3.33 11.14 -0.94
N VAL A 82 4.04 11.00 0.20
CA VAL A 82 3.77 9.92 1.18
C VAL A 82 2.36 10.04 1.77
N THR A 83 1.94 11.26 2.11
CA THR A 83 0.59 11.52 2.65
C THR A 83 -0.51 11.13 1.65
N ASP A 84 -0.35 11.47 0.38
CA ASP A 84 -1.27 11.09 -0.69
C ASP A 84 -1.30 9.56 -0.86
N GLY A 85 -0.13 8.92 -0.82
CA GLY A 85 0.00 7.47 -0.86
C GLY A 85 -0.70 6.76 0.31
N ILE A 86 -0.56 7.28 1.53
CA ILE A 86 -1.25 6.75 2.72
C ILE A 86 -2.77 6.81 2.53
N ASN A 87 -3.30 7.97 2.12
CA ASN A 87 -4.74 8.14 1.90
C ASN A 87 -5.27 7.21 0.80
N ALA A 88 -4.54 7.08 -0.30
CA ALA A 88 -4.88 6.18 -1.40
C ALA A 88 -4.86 4.70 -0.95
N LEU A 89 -3.85 4.29 -0.18
CA LEU A 89 -3.72 2.91 0.33
C LEU A 89 -4.85 2.57 1.30
N ILE A 90 -5.14 3.45 2.26
CA ILE A 90 -6.24 3.27 3.22
C ILE A 90 -7.56 3.11 2.45
N SER A 91 -7.84 3.98 1.49
CA SER A 91 -9.06 3.91 0.67
C SER A 91 -9.18 2.59 -0.11
N LEU A 92 -8.07 2.07 -0.67
CA LEU A 92 -8.06 0.78 -1.37
C LEU A 92 -8.34 -0.39 -0.44
N ILE A 93 -7.70 -0.42 0.74
CA ILE A 93 -7.89 -1.48 1.74
C ILE A 93 -9.35 -1.49 2.22
N GLU A 94 -9.88 -0.34 2.63
CA GLU A 94 -11.24 -0.18 3.13
C GLU A 94 -12.26 -0.58 2.05
N SER A 95 -12.10 -0.08 0.82
CA SER A 95 -13.02 -0.41 -0.29
C SER A 95 -13.04 -1.90 -0.62
N TYR A 96 -11.87 -2.56 -0.58
CA TYR A 96 -11.82 -4.00 -0.83
C TYR A 96 -12.42 -4.80 0.33
N ALA A 97 -12.09 -4.48 1.56
CA ALA A 97 -12.58 -5.17 2.75
C ALA A 97 -14.11 -5.02 2.94
N ASP A 98 -14.66 -3.84 2.60
CA ASP A 98 -16.11 -3.61 2.66
C ASP A 98 -16.89 -4.41 1.59
N ALA A 99 -16.27 -4.67 0.45
CA ALA A 99 -16.92 -5.33 -0.69
C ALA A 99 -16.62 -6.84 -0.77
N CYS A 100 -15.49 -7.29 -0.24
CA CYS A 100 -14.93 -8.61 -0.44
C CYS A 100 -14.47 -9.25 0.88
N SER A 101 -14.56 -10.57 0.97
CA SER A 101 -14.04 -11.35 2.11
C SER A 101 -12.63 -11.91 1.88
N GLY A 102 -12.00 -11.60 0.74
CA GLY A 102 -10.67 -12.08 0.39
C GLY A 102 -9.56 -11.37 1.17
N GLU A 103 -8.40 -12.00 1.21
CA GLU A 103 -7.23 -11.49 1.90
C GLU A 103 -6.48 -10.44 1.07
N ILE A 104 -5.86 -9.49 1.74
CA ILE A 104 -5.03 -8.43 1.15
C ILE A 104 -3.57 -8.70 1.48
N VAL A 105 -2.70 -8.50 0.50
CA VAL A 105 -1.23 -8.52 0.66
C VAL A 105 -0.67 -7.17 0.27
N LEU A 106 0.22 -6.62 1.09
CA LEU A 106 0.89 -5.35 0.84
C LEU A 106 2.35 -5.58 0.49
N VAL A 107 2.81 -4.96 -0.61
CA VAL A 107 4.22 -5.02 -1.06
C VAL A 107 4.70 -3.61 -1.35
N GLY A 108 5.74 -3.13 -0.67
CA GLY A 108 6.26 -1.77 -0.84
C GLY A 108 7.76 -1.72 -1.02
N PHE A 109 8.23 -0.75 -1.82
CA PHE A 109 9.65 -0.46 -2.00
C PHE A 109 9.93 1.02 -1.70
N SER A 110 10.99 1.31 -0.92
CA SER A 110 11.47 2.67 -0.70
C SER A 110 10.35 3.60 -0.18
N GLN A 111 9.98 4.66 -0.90
CA GLN A 111 8.86 5.52 -0.54
C GLN A 111 7.54 4.75 -0.39
N GLY A 112 7.29 3.74 -1.24
CA GLY A 112 6.12 2.87 -1.11
C GLY A 112 6.13 2.01 0.15
N ALA A 113 7.31 1.63 0.64
CA ALA A 113 7.49 0.97 1.93
C ALA A 113 7.10 1.92 3.09
N ASN A 114 7.60 3.17 3.04
CA ASN A 114 7.24 4.21 4.02
C ASN A 114 5.72 4.51 4.00
N VAL A 115 5.10 4.59 2.82
CA VAL A 115 3.63 4.72 2.69
C VAL A 115 2.89 3.61 3.43
N ILE A 116 3.29 2.35 3.22
CA ILE A 116 2.64 1.20 3.85
C ILE A 116 2.81 1.25 5.37
N THR A 117 4.03 1.41 5.85
CA THR A 117 4.30 1.36 7.29
C THR A 117 3.72 2.56 8.04
N ASP A 118 3.66 3.75 7.42
CA ASP A 118 2.98 4.91 8.00
C ASP A 118 1.45 4.80 7.93
N ALA A 119 0.88 4.16 6.90
CA ALA A 119 -0.55 3.87 6.87
C ALA A 119 -0.97 2.92 8.01
N LEU A 120 -0.10 1.98 8.39
CA LEU A 120 -0.35 1.02 9.46
C LEU A 120 -0.18 1.63 10.86
N ALA A 121 0.82 2.47 11.03
CA ALA A 121 1.29 2.85 12.37
C ALA A 121 1.37 4.37 12.60
N GLY A 122 1.13 5.17 11.57
CA GLY A 122 1.37 6.61 11.62
C GLY A 122 2.85 6.96 11.53
N GLY A 123 3.10 8.24 11.37
CA GLY A 123 4.42 8.84 11.32
C GLY A 123 4.35 10.27 11.80
N VAL A 124 5.46 11.00 11.75
CA VAL A 124 5.48 12.42 12.11
C VAL A 124 4.71 13.21 11.06
N ASP A 125 3.71 13.98 11.49
CA ASP A 125 2.83 14.79 10.63
C ASP A 125 2.16 13.98 9.51
N LYS A 126 1.79 12.72 9.79
CA LYS A 126 1.11 11.82 8.86
C LYS A 126 -0.39 11.66 9.21
N PRO A 127 -1.20 11.20 8.26
CA PRO A 127 -2.59 10.85 8.53
C PRO A 127 -2.73 9.87 9.69
N THR A 128 -3.91 9.84 10.29
CA THR A 128 -4.25 8.83 11.30
C THR A 128 -4.11 7.44 10.69
N PRO A 129 -3.48 6.48 11.40
CA PRO A 129 -3.39 5.10 10.94
C PRO A 129 -4.74 4.51 10.57
N ILE A 130 -4.73 3.58 9.64
CA ILE A 130 -5.92 2.84 9.25
C ILE A 130 -6.57 2.18 10.46
N ASN A 131 -7.91 2.12 10.49
CA ASN A 131 -8.63 1.44 11.57
C ASN A 131 -8.19 -0.05 11.63
N PRO A 132 -7.75 -0.54 12.79
CA PRO A 132 -7.27 -1.91 12.96
C PRO A 132 -8.21 -3.00 12.46
N SER A 133 -9.54 -2.77 12.45
CA SER A 133 -10.52 -3.73 11.93
C SER A 133 -10.30 -4.06 10.45
N TYR A 134 -9.82 -3.11 9.65
CA TYR A 134 -9.49 -3.35 8.24
C TYR A 134 -8.17 -4.10 8.06
N ILE A 135 -7.25 -3.99 9.04
CA ILE A 135 -5.98 -4.73 9.01
C ILE A 135 -6.19 -6.23 9.28
N GLU A 136 -7.33 -6.64 9.80
CA GLU A 136 -7.70 -8.06 9.92
C GLU A 136 -7.81 -8.73 8.53
N HIS A 137 -8.15 -7.96 7.48
CA HIS A 137 -8.17 -8.43 6.09
C HIS A 137 -6.78 -8.51 5.45
N VAL A 138 -5.76 -7.90 6.05
CA VAL A 138 -4.38 -7.96 5.54
C VAL A 138 -3.70 -9.19 6.11
N SER A 139 -3.39 -10.18 5.28
CA SER A 139 -2.73 -11.42 5.69
C SER A 139 -1.22 -11.31 5.76
N ALA A 140 -0.58 -10.57 4.84
CA ALA A 140 0.86 -10.42 4.80
C ALA A 140 1.31 -9.04 4.29
N ILE A 141 2.45 -8.59 4.80
CA ILE A 141 3.07 -7.30 4.48
C ILE A 141 4.55 -7.52 4.27
N THR A 142 5.08 -7.10 3.13
CA THR A 142 6.52 -7.07 2.89
C THR A 142 6.94 -5.71 2.37
N VAL A 143 7.93 -5.13 3.00
CA VAL A 143 8.49 -3.84 2.61
C VAL A 143 10.01 -3.94 2.47
N PHE A 144 10.55 -3.18 1.54
CA PHE A 144 11.96 -3.20 1.17
C PHE A 144 12.51 -1.77 1.18
N GLY A 145 13.64 -1.56 1.83
CA GLY A 145 14.30 -0.25 1.86
C GLY A 145 13.45 0.86 2.49
N ASP A 146 12.69 0.54 3.54
CA ASP A 146 11.81 1.50 4.21
C ASP A 146 12.63 2.62 4.88
N PRO A 147 12.51 3.88 4.46
CA PRO A 147 13.19 4.99 5.13
C PRO A 147 12.83 5.14 6.61
N SER A 148 11.69 4.60 7.05
CA SER A 148 11.26 4.60 8.46
C SER A 148 11.63 3.32 9.23
N PHE A 149 12.47 2.47 8.65
CA PHE A 149 13.02 1.29 9.32
C PHE A 149 13.63 1.66 10.68
N THR A 150 13.34 0.87 11.69
CA THR A 150 13.89 1.01 13.04
C THR A 150 14.45 -0.33 13.45
N HIS A 151 15.77 -0.42 13.61
CA HIS A 151 16.45 -1.69 13.87
C HIS A 151 16.01 -2.38 15.16
N GLY A 152 16.20 -3.69 15.23
CA GLY A 152 15.96 -4.49 16.44
C GLY A 152 14.52 -4.97 16.62
N GLN A 153 13.68 -4.82 15.60
CA GLN A 153 12.31 -5.32 15.64
C GLN A 153 12.25 -6.79 15.18
N SER A 154 11.27 -7.54 15.68
CA SER A 154 11.14 -8.97 15.37
C SER A 154 10.74 -9.25 13.91
N PHE A 155 10.25 -8.26 13.19
CA PHE A 155 9.90 -8.33 11.79
C PHE A 155 11.02 -7.88 10.85
N ASP A 156 12.15 -7.40 11.38
CA ASP A 156 13.29 -7.00 10.56
C ASP A 156 13.88 -8.19 9.83
N ALA A 157 14.34 -7.93 8.61
CA ALA A 157 14.94 -8.86 7.69
C ALA A 157 16.04 -8.13 6.86
N GLY A 158 16.79 -8.88 6.06
CA GLY A 158 17.94 -8.32 5.36
C GLY A 158 19.23 -8.47 6.16
N THR A 159 20.24 -7.69 5.83
CA THR A 159 21.57 -7.79 6.44
C THR A 159 21.86 -6.68 7.46
N ASP A 160 21.04 -5.61 7.49
CA ASP A 160 21.22 -4.59 8.52
C ASP A 160 20.61 -5.05 9.86
N THR A 161 21.40 -4.90 10.93
CA THR A 161 21.01 -5.33 12.28
C THR A 161 21.25 -4.25 13.33
N SER A 162 21.65 -3.05 12.94
CA SER A 162 22.19 -2.09 13.90
C SER A 162 21.99 -0.62 13.53
N LYS A 163 21.38 -0.33 12.41
CA LYS A 163 21.19 1.02 11.92
C LYS A 163 19.73 1.32 11.70
N ASP A 164 19.39 2.57 11.88
CA ASP A 164 18.06 3.11 11.63
C ASP A 164 18.01 3.79 10.27
N GLY A 165 16.81 3.78 9.69
CA GLY A 165 16.49 4.56 8.51
C GLY A 165 16.53 6.06 8.76
N ILE A 166 16.54 6.83 7.67
CA ILE A 166 16.63 8.31 7.75
C ILE A 166 15.39 8.96 8.37
N PHE A 167 14.28 8.23 8.45
CA PHE A 167 13.01 8.64 9.07
C PHE A 167 12.55 7.62 10.14
N ALA A 168 13.50 6.95 10.79
CA ALA A 168 13.21 5.92 11.78
C ALA A 168 12.20 6.38 12.83
N ARG A 169 11.36 5.44 13.27
CA ARG A 169 10.40 5.71 14.34
C ARG A 169 11.13 5.82 15.68
N GLU A 170 10.58 6.64 16.57
CA GLU A 170 11.11 6.80 17.93
C GLU A 170 11.05 5.46 18.68
N GLU A 171 12.20 5.03 19.24
CA GLU A 171 12.27 3.84 20.08
C GLU A 171 11.37 4.00 21.32
N GLY A 172 10.48 3.03 21.55
CA GLY A 172 9.46 3.12 22.60
C GLY A 172 8.30 4.05 22.27
N GLY A 173 8.28 4.69 21.10
CA GLY A 173 7.19 5.55 20.66
C GLY A 173 5.92 4.78 20.27
N ALA A 174 4.79 5.48 20.28
CA ALA A 174 3.47 4.88 20.01
C ALA A 174 3.36 4.29 18.59
N SER A 175 3.97 4.95 17.59
CA SER A 175 3.97 4.48 16.20
C SER A 175 4.72 3.14 16.07
N LEU A 176 5.92 3.01 16.64
CA LEU A 176 6.68 1.77 16.64
C LEU A 176 5.95 0.66 17.42
N ALA A 177 5.36 0.99 18.57
CA ALA A 177 4.58 0.05 19.35
C ALA A 177 3.37 -0.49 18.56
N LEU A 178 2.67 0.38 17.81
CA LEU A 178 1.56 -0.04 16.96
C LEU A 178 2.04 -0.92 15.80
N LEU A 179 3.14 -0.57 15.12
CA LEU A 179 3.70 -1.38 14.04
C LEU A 179 4.07 -2.78 14.53
N ASN A 180 4.62 -2.89 15.75
CA ASN A 180 4.97 -4.17 16.37
C ASN A 180 3.74 -5.08 16.62
N THR A 181 2.54 -4.54 16.72
CA THR A 181 1.33 -5.39 16.82
C THR A 181 1.08 -6.21 15.56
N TYR A 182 1.66 -5.82 14.43
CA TYR A 182 1.57 -6.50 13.14
C TYR A 182 2.78 -7.38 12.82
N ALA A 183 3.72 -7.55 13.75
CA ALA A 183 4.99 -8.24 13.53
C ALA A 183 4.85 -9.67 12.96
N SER A 184 3.79 -10.40 13.32
CA SER A 184 3.56 -11.77 12.83
C SER A 184 3.26 -11.86 11.33
N LYS A 185 2.82 -10.76 10.71
CA LYS A 185 2.47 -10.67 9.29
C LYS A 185 3.29 -9.65 8.52
N LEU A 186 4.31 -9.07 9.11
CA LEU A 186 5.20 -8.07 8.53
C LEU A 186 6.63 -8.61 8.39
N LYS A 187 7.27 -8.30 7.24
CA LYS A 187 8.72 -8.37 7.05
C LYS A 187 9.21 -7.08 6.44
N SER A 188 10.20 -6.46 7.08
CA SER A 188 10.85 -5.23 6.64
C SER A 188 12.31 -5.55 6.29
N TYR A 189 12.62 -5.56 5.00
CA TYR A 189 13.97 -5.86 4.51
C TYR A 189 14.78 -4.58 4.46
N CYS A 190 15.99 -4.63 5.02
CA CYS A 190 16.97 -3.55 4.97
C CYS A 190 18.38 -4.13 4.93
N ASP A 191 19.18 -3.69 3.95
CA ASP A 191 20.55 -4.16 3.83
C ASP A 191 21.57 -3.16 4.37
N THR A 192 22.62 -3.71 4.96
CA THR A 192 23.73 -2.93 5.53
C THR A 192 24.31 -1.98 4.47
N GLY A 193 24.35 -0.70 4.81
CA GLY A 193 24.90 0.34 3.96
C GLY A 193 23.86 1.06 3.10
N ASP A 194 22.61 0.58 3.04
CA ASP A 194 21.51 1.26 2.36
C ASP A 194 21.38 2.71 2.83
N VAL A 195 21.29 3.63 1.86
CA VAL A 195 21.29 5.08 2.15
C VAL A 195 20.02 5.54 2.85
N TYR A 196 18.91 4.81 2.73
CA TYR A 196 17.61 5.22 3.25
C TYR A 196 17.20 4.42 4.49
N CYS A 197 17.22 3.09 4.43
CA CYS A 197 16.76 2.27 5.55
C CYS A 197 17.85 1.99 6.60
N ALA A 198 19.14 2.16 6.26
CA ALA A 198 20.27 1.98 7.18
C ALA A 198 21.11 3.26 7.37
N SER A 199 20.62 4.42 6.90
CA SER A 199 21.35 5.71 6.95
C SER A 199 22.80 5.60 6.44
N GLY A 200 23.03 4.73 5.46
CA GLY A 200 24.32 4.44 4.89
C GLY A 200 24.72 5.33 3.74
N THR A 201 25.57 4.83 2.84
CA THR A 201 26.09 5.59 1.69
C THR A 201 26.08 4.78 0.38
N ASP A 202 25.51 3.56 0.41
CA ASP A 202 25.49 2.66 -0.74
C ASP A 202 24.09 2.62 -1.37
N THR A 203 23.94 3.32 -2.48
CA THR A 203 22.69 3.32 -3.27
C THR A 203 22.44 1.98 -3.95
N SER A 204 23.49 1.16 -4.18
CA SER A 204 23.33 -0.17 -4.76
C SER A 204 22.66 -1.10 -3.77
N ALA A 205 23.02 -1.02 -2.48
CA ALA A 205 22.35 -1.79 -1.43
C ALA A 205 20.83 -1.57 -1.46
N HIS A 206 20.39 -0.31 -1.65
CA HIS A 206 18.98 0.02 -1.77
C HIS A 206 18.29 -0.62 -2.98
N SER A 207 18.90 -0.51 -4.16
CA SER A 207 18.30 -1.04 -5.40
C SER A 207 18.33 -2.57 -5.49
N GLU A 208 19.22 -3.24 -4.76
CA GLU A 208 19.39 -4.69 -4.77
C GLU A 208 18.53 -5.42 -3.74
N GLU A 209 17.78 -4.74 -2.88
CA GLU A 209 16.96 -5.40 -1.85
C GLU A 209 15.90 -6.33 -2.44
N ILE A 210 15.13 -5.87 -3.44
CA ILE A 210 14.12 -6.72 -4.10
C ILE A 210 14.76 -7.85 -4.89
N PRO A 211 15.78 -7.62 -5.74
CA PRO A 211 16.54 -8.71 -6.39
C PRO A 211 17.04 -9.76 -5.40
N THR A 212 17.53 -9.34 -4.23
CA THR A 212 18.09 -10.24 -3.21
C THR A 212 17.02 -10.97 -2.42
N TRP A 213 16.02 -10.26 -1.91
CA TRP A 213 15.07 -10.78 -0.92
C TRP A 213 13.68 -11.10 -1.46
N GLY A 214 13.37 -10.72 -2.70
CA GLY A 214 12.03 -10.91 -3.27
C GLY A 214 11.52 -12.34 -3.19
N SER A 215 12.37 -13.34 -3.44
CA SER A 215 11.98 -14.76 -3.32
C SER A 215 11.64 -15.15 -1.87
N SER A 216 12.39 -14.64 -0.89
CA SER A 216 12.12 -14.88 0.53
C SER A 216 10.81 -14.21 0.97
N ALA A 217 10.55 -12.99 0.48
CA ALA A 217 9.29 -12.29 0.71
C ALA A 217 8.08 -13.05 0.15
N VAL A 218 8.19 -13.58 -1.08
CA VAL A 218 7.12 -14.41 -1.68
C VAL A 218 6.87 -15.67 -0.83
N GLN A 219 7.91 -16.36 -0.37
CA GLN A 219 7.77 -17.53 0.51
C GLN A 219 7.08 -17.18 1.82
N PHE A 220 7.44 -16.05 2.43
CA PHE A 220 6.79 -15.56 3.65
C PHE A 220 5.30 -15.29 3.41
N ILE A 221 4.94 -14.58 2.34
CA ILE A 221 3.56 -14.27 1.98
C ILE A 221 2.76 -15.56 1.77
N VAL A 222 3.28 -16.49 0.94
CA VAL A 222 2.60 -17.78 0.66
C VAL A 222 2.38 -18.58 1.94
N SER A 223 3.29 -18.52 2.91
CA SER A 223 3.14 -19.24 4.18
C SER A 223 2.03 -18.72 5.08
N LEU A 224 1.56 -17.48 4.83
CA LEU A 224 0.50 -16.83 5.60
C LEU A 224 -0.86 -16.80 4.89
N SER A 225 -0.86 -17.04 3.56
CA SER A 225 -2.05 -16.90 2.69
C SER A 225 -2.64 -18.26 2.28
N THR A 226 -2.93 -19.14 3.25
CA THR A 226 -3.47 -20.49 3.01
C THR A 226 -4.74 -20.77 3.80
#